data_d95719e807cd7f0af8bcbd8581f02bba
#
_entry.id   d95719e807cd7f0af8bcbd8581f02bba
#
_cell.length_a   1.000
_cell.length_b   1.000
_cell.length_c   1.000
_cell.angle_alpha   90.00
_cell.angle_beta   90.00
_cell.angle_gamma   90.00
#
_symmetry.space_group_name_H-M   'P 1'
#
loop_
_entity.id
_entity.type
_entity.pdbx_description
1 polymer ?
#
loop_
_entity_poly.entity_id
_entity_poly.type
_entity_poly.pdbx_seq_one_letter_code
_entity_poly.pdbx_strand_id
1 'polypeptide(L)'
;MTMEINSFVALGDSFTEGLDDLAADLSGYLGWADRFAQRLAAQRPGLRYANLAVRGKLLSEVATEQIPQAISMVPDLVSIAAGGNDMLRPRADPDALAESFDEAVRTLLMAGCPVLMFTGFDPRFPVLRLIRGKVAAYNMHLRAIADRHQCYVVDLWSMGALRDPRAWSADRLHLAPDGHRRVALRACEVMGVPVDEDWREPWPAQGVTASRYVGWLAARRMDARWARVHAAPWVSRRLRGVSSGDDVLPKRPELLPVPGARCEAADAS
;
A
#
# COMPACT_ATOMS: atom_id res chain seq x y z
N MET A 1 -22.38 2.39 14.92
CA MET A 1 -21.36 2.03 15.95
C MET A 1 -20.03 2.05 15.26
N THR A 2 -19.09 2.88 15.69
CA THR A 2 -17.71 2.85 15.20
C THR A 2 -17.06 1.56 15.71
N MET A 3 -16.44 0.78 14.82
CA MET A 3 -15.71 -0.44 15.17
C MET A 3 -14.55 -0.09 16.10
N GLU A 4 -14.44 -0.80 17.23
CA GLU A 4 -13.28 -0.66 18.11
C GLU A 4 -12.12 -1.49 17.58
N ILE A 5 -11.03 -0.83 17.19
CA ILE A 5 -9.84 -1.47 16.64
C ILE A 5 -8.73 -1.41 17.70
N ASN A 6 -8.42 -2.53 18.33
CA ASN A 6 -7.34 -2.68 19.31
C ASN A 6 -6.15 -3.46 18.72
N SER A 7 -6.36 -4.07 17.55
CA SER A 7 -5.34 -4.82 16.82
C SER A 7 -5.52 -4.70 15.32
N PHE A 8 -4.41 -4.47 14.61
CA PHE A 8 -4.37 -4.28 13.18
C PHE A 8 -3.25 -5.10 12.54
N VAL A 9 -3.56 -5.86 11.47
CA VAL A 9 -2.58 -6.61 10.68
C VAL A 9 -2.62 -6.15 9.23
N ALA A 10 -1.46 -5.79 8.67
CA ALA A 10 -1.33 -5.34 7.28
C ALA A 10 -0.71 -6.43 6.40
N LEU A 11 -1.40 -6.78 5.30
CA LEU A 11 -1.00 -7.77 4.30
C LEU A 11 -0.72 -7.12 2.96
N GLY A 12 0.20 -7.69 2.21
CA GLY A 12 0.48 -7.24 0.84
C GLY A 12 1.93 -7.38 0.40
N ASP A 13 2.33 -6.45 -0.45
CA ASP A 13 3.66 -6.41 -1.06
C ASP A 13 4.44 -5.15 -0.66
N SER A 14 5.35 -4.66 -1.54
CA SER A 14 6.16 -3.47 -1.30
C SER A 14 5.36 -2.20 -0.95
N PHE A 15 4.14 -2.08 -1.47
CA PHE A 15 3.26 -0.95 -1.15
C PHE A 15 2.88 -0.92 0.33
N THR A 16 2.57 -2.08 0.92
CA THR A 16 2.21 -2.21 2.34
C THR A 16 3.45 -2.33 3.23
N GLU A 17 4.53 -2.93 2.75
CA GLU A 17 5.84 -2.90 3.42
C GLU A 17 6.34 -1.47 3.62
N GLY A 18 5.99 -0.56 2.70
CA GLY A 18 6.38 0.86 2.77
C GLY A 18 7.69 1.18 2.07
N LEU A 19 8.03 0.41 1.03
CA LEU A 19 9.29 0.58 0.29
C LEU A 19 9.45 2.04 -0.16
N ASP A 20 10.68 2.58 -0.04
CA ASP A 20 11.09 3.95 -0.33
C ASP A 20 10.59 5.05 0.65
N ASP A 21 9.92 4.67 1.75
CA ASP A 21 9.62 5.57 2.87
C ASP A 21 10.49 5.21 4.08
N LEU A 22 11.77 5.58 4.04
CA LEU A 22 12.71 5.29 5.12
C LEU A 22 12.31 5.99 6.41
N ALA A 23 12.36 5.26 7.51
CA ALA A 23 12.21 5.82 8.84
C ALA A 23 13.36 6.79 9.16
N ALA A 24 13.09 7.81 9.98
CA ALA A 24 14.07 8.86 10.30
C ALA A 24 15.33 8.30 10.98
N ASP A 25 15.22 7.21 11.71
CA ASP A 25 16.30 6.49 12.38
C ASP A 25 16.98 5.44 11.51
N LEU A 26 16.58 5.34 10.23
CA LEU A 26 17.06 4.36 9.26
C LEU A 26 16.85 2.89 9.66
N SER A 27 15.99 2.62 10.64
CA SER A 27 15.69 1.27 11.14
C SER A 27 14.93 0.41 10.13
N GLY A 28 14.40 1.02 9.06
CA GLY A 28 13.63 0.33 8.04
C GLY A 28 12.67 1.26 7.30
N TYR A 29 11.66 0.68 6.68
CA TYR A 29 10.63 1.44 5.97
C TYR A 29 9.43 1.71 6.88
N LEU A 30 8.91 2.95 6.84
CA LEU A 30 7.73 3.36 7.59
C LEU A 30 6.44 2.98 6.83
N GLY A 31 6.19 3.57 5.67
CA GLY A 31 5.04 3.26 4.84
C GLY A 31 3.67 3.76 5.36
N TRP A 32 2.62 3.57 4.54
CA TRP A 32 1.26 4.00 4.88
C TRP A 32 0.67 3.20 6.05
N ALA A 33 0.98 1.89 6.14
CA ALA A 33 0.38 1.01 7.15
C ALA A 33 0.87 1.36 8.56
N ASP A 34 2.16 1.66 8.72
CA ASP A 34 2.72 2.12 10.00
C ASP A 34 2.17 3.49 10.39
N ARG A 35 2.06 4.42 9.42
CA ARG A 35 1.47 5.75 9.65
C ARG A 35 -0.01 5.65 10.05
N PHE A 36 -0.76 4.72 9.47
CA PHE A 36 -2.13 4.44 9.86
C PHE A 36 -2.20 3.83 11.25
N ALA A 37 -1.34 2.84 11.56
CA ALA A 37 -1.24 2.23 12.89
C ALA A 37 -0.88 3.25 13.98
N GLN A 38 0.02 4.19 13.70
CA GLN A 38 0.36 5.28 14.62
C GLN A 38 -0.85 6.19 14.92
N ARG A 39 -1.67 6.51 13.91
CA ARG A 39 -2.88 7.31 14.09
C ARG A 39 -3.97 6.56 14.86
N LEU A 40 -4.12 5.26 14.60
CA LEU A 40 -4.99 4.40 15.41
C LEU A 40 -4.53 4.36 16.88
N ALA A 41 -3.22 4.19 17.10
CA ALA A 41 -2.64 4.14 18.45
C ALA A 41 -2.78 5.46 19.22
N ALA A 42 -2.78 6.61 18.53
CA ALA A 42 -3.06 7.90 19.15
C ALA A 42 -4.50 8.01 19.68
N GLN A 43 -5.45 7.32 19.05
CA GLN A 43 -6.85 7.24 19.48
C GLN A 43 -7.11 6.08 20.45
N ARG A 44 -6.28 5.04 20.40
CA ARG A 44 -6.41 3.80 21.17
C ARG A 44 -5.05 3.40 21.75
N PRO A 45 -4.69 3.95 22.91
CA PRO A 45 -3.46 3.54 23.62
C PRO A 45 -3.44 2.02 23.84
N GLY A 46 -2.32 1.39 23.50
CA GLY A 46 -2.19 -0.08 23.58
C GLY A 46 -2.58 -0.82 22.30
N LEU A 47 -2.91 -0.14 21.21
CA LEU A 47 -3.10 -0.77 19.89
C LEU A 47 -1.89 -1.65 19.56
N ARG A 48 -2.19 -2.89 19.14
CA ARG A 48 -1.18 -3.84 18.64
C ARG A 48 -1.22 -3.85 17.11
N TYR A 49 -0.05 -3.90 16.50
CA TYR A 49 0.10 -3.85 15.05
C TYR A 49 1.12 -4.87 14.57
N ALA A 50 0.81 -5.54 13.45
CA ALA A 50 1.72 -6.37 12.68
C ALA A 50 1.71 -5.97 11.21
N ASN A 51 2.85 -6.11 10.52
CA ASN A 51 2.95 -5.89 9.07
C ASN A 51 3.65 -7.11 8.46
N LEU A 52 2.86 -7.95 7.81
CA LEU A 52 3.30 -9.21 7.18
C LEU A 52 3.69 -9.02 5.72
N ALA A 53 3.54 -7.80 5.19
CA ALA A 53 3.82 -7.52 3.80
C ALA A 53 5.31 -7.66 3.48
N VAL A 54 5.58 -8.25 2.31
CA VAL A 54 6.92 -8.45 1.77
C VAL A 54 6.92 -8.04 0.30
N ARG A 55 7.90 -7.23 -0.09
CA ARG A 55 8.06 -6.74 -1.46
C ARG A 55 8.07 -7.87 -2.49
N GLY A 56 7.48 -7.62 -3.65
CA GLY A 56 7.49 -8.54 -4.77
C GLY A 56 6.51 -9.70 -4.68
N LYS A 57 5.83 -9.89 -3.54
CA LYS A 57 4.84 -10.95 -3.36
C LYS A 57 3.67 -10.80 -4.32
N LEU A 58 3.20 -11.93 -4.81
CA LEU A 58 1.99 -12.07 -5.62
C LEU A 58 0.79 -12.32 -4.73
N LEU A 59 -0.40 -12.13 -5.27
CA LEU A 59 -1.64 -12.42 -4.54
C LEU A 59 -1.68 -13.86 -4.01
N SER A 60 -1.25 -14.84 -4.81
CA SER A 60 -1.21 -16.24 -4.37
C SER A 60 -0.30 -16.47 -3.16
N GLU A 61 0.85 -15.79 -3.09
CA GLU A 61 1.78 -15.87 -1.97
C GLU A 61 1.21 -15.14 -0.73
N VAL A 62 0.57 -13.98 -0.93
CA VAL A 62 -0.16 -13.29 0.15
C VAL A 62 -1.24 -14.21 0.74
N ALA A 63 -2.01 -14.89 -0.12
CA ALA A 63 -3.08 -15.79 0.29
C ALA A 63 -2.56 -17.01 1.05
N THR A 64 -1.46 -17.61 0.62
CA THR A 64 -0.95 -18.87 1.20
C THR A 64 -0.01 -18.68 2.40
N GLU A 65 0.69 -17.54 2.47
CA GLU A 65 1.68 -17.30 3.53
C GLU A 65 1.18 -16.30 4.59
N GLN A 66 0.65 -15.15 4.14
CA GLN A 66 0.32 -14.04 5.05
C GLN A 66 -1.08 -14.19 5.69
N ILE A 67 -2.08 -14.63 4.94
CA ILE A 67 -3.46 -14.79 5.46
C ILE A 67 -3.53 -15.78 6.62
N PRO A 68 -2.97 -16.99 6.54
CA PRO A 68 -3.00 -17.93 7.68
C PRO A 68 -2.32 -17.36 8.94
N GLN A 69 -1.20 -16.65 8.76
CA GLN A 69 -0.51 -15.99 9.86
C GLN A 69 -1.38 -14.87 10.47
N ALA A 70 -2.02 -14.03 9.64
CA ALA A 70 -2.91 -12.98 10.12
C ALA A 70 -4.11 -13.55 10.92
N ILE A 71 -4.75 -14.60 10.40
CA ILE A 71 -5.87 -15.27 11.07
C ILE A 71 -5.46 -15.82 12.45
N SER A 72 -4.26 -16.39 12.57
CA SER A 72 -3.77 -16.90 13.87
C SER A 72 -3.60 -15.82 14.92
N MET A 73 -3.47 -14.55 14.52
CA MET A 73 -3.35 -13.39 15.42
C MET A 73 -4.70 -12.86 15.91
N VAL A 74 -5.82 -13.30 15.31
CA VAL A 74 -7.20 -12.87 15.65
C VAL A 74 -7.30 -11.32 15.74
N PRO A 75 -7.00 -10.58 14.66
CA PRO A 75 -7.01 -9.12 14.70
C PRO A 75 -8.41 -8.53 14.54
N ASP A 76 -8.64 -7.34 15.10
CA ASP A 76 -9.87 -6.58 14.92
C ASP A 76 -9.99 -5.97 13.51
N LEU A 77 -8.85 -5.80 12.80
CA LEU A 77 -8.81 -5.30 11.43
C LEU A 77 -7.65 -5.93 10.66
N VAL A 78 -7.92 -6.38 9.44
CA VAL A 78 -6.90 -6.77 8.46
C VAL A 78 -6.96 -5.85 7.26
N SER A 79 -5.82 -5.32 6.82
CA SER A 79 -5.75 -4.70 5.51
C SER A 79 -5.13 -5.64 4.48
N ILE A 80 -5.62 -5.62 3.25
CA ILE A 80 -5.06 -6.37 2.13
C ILE A 80 -4.92 -5.49 0.89
N ALA A 81 -3.68 -5.40 0.38
CA ALA A 81 -3.34 -4.72 -0.86
C ALA A 81 -2.44 -5.64 -1.68
N ALA A 82 -3.00 -6.31 -2.68
CA ALA A 82 -2.29 -7.31 -3.48
C ALA A 82 -2.79 -7.32 -4.94
N GLY A 83 -2.03 -7.96 -5.83
CA GLY A 83 -2.34 -8.07 -7.26
C GLY A 83 -1.58 -7.07 -8.14
N GLY A 84 -0.92 -6.05 -7.57
CA GLY A 84 -0.10 -5.11 -8.33
C GLY A 84 1.04 -5.81 -9.07
N ASN A 85 1.77 -6.69 -8.42
CA ASN A 85 2.85 -7.48 -9.01
C ASN A 85 2.33 -8.48 -10.06
N ASP A 86 1.12 -9.00 -9.88
CA ASP A 86 0.46 -9.88 -10.83
C ASP A 86 0.13 -9.13 -12.12
N MET A 87 -0.45 -7.91 -12.01
CA MET A 87 -0.80 -7.07 -13.17
C MET A 87 0.39 -6.69 -14.04
N LEU A 88 1.59 -6.63 -13.46
CA LEU A 88 2.84 -6.39 -14.20
C LEU A 88 3.31 -7.61 -15.02
N ARG A 89 2.67 -8.77 -14.90
CA ARG A 89 2.99 -9.94 -15.71
C ARG A 89 2.36 -9.83 -17.11
N PRO A 90 3.05 -10.27 -18.18
CA PRO A 90 2.55 -10.11 -19.55
C PRO A 90 1.16 -10.72 -19.80
N ARG A 91 0.89 -11.87 -19.16
CA ARG A 91 -0.36 -12.64 -19.30
C ARG A 91 -1.31 -12.45 -18.12
N ALA A 92 -1.17 -11.36 -17.36
CA ALA A 92 -2.09 -11.08 -16.25
C ALA A 92 -3.53 -10.96 -16.76
N ASP A 93 -4.41 -11.72 -16.15
CA ASP A 93 -5.84 -11.70 -16.37
C ASP A 93 -6.52 -11.05 -15.15
N PRO A 94 -7.13 -9.87 -15.31
CA PRO A 94 -7.80 -9.18 -14.22
C PRO A 94 -8.96 -9.96 -13.62
N ASP A 95 -9.69 -10.73 -14.44
CA ASP A 95 -10.88 -11.46 -14.00
C ASP A 95 -10.47 -12.64 -13.11
N ALA A 96 -9.53 -13.48 -13.58
CA ALA A 96 -9.00 -14.59 -12.78
C ALA A 96 -8.30 -14.12 -11.50
N LEU A 97 -7.60 -12.98 -11.56
CA LEU A 97 -6.97 -12.40 -10.37
C LEU A 97 -8.02 -11.91 -9.37
N ALA A 98 -9.12 -11.36 -9.84
CA ALA A 98 -10.22 -10.91 -8.99
C ALA A 98 -10.93 -12.07 -8.29
N GLU A 99 -11.11 -13.20 -8.96
CA GLU A 99 -11.64 -14.43 -8.35
C GLU A 99 -10.74 -14.90 -7.19
N SER A 100 -9.44 -14.92 -7.41
CA SER A 100 -8.46 -15.25 -6.36
C SER A 100 -8.48 -14.25 -5.20
N PHE A 101 -8.70 -12.96 -5.49
CA PHE A 101 -8.81 -11.93 -4.45
C PHE A 101 -10.11 -12.06 -3.66
N ASP A 102 -11.23 -12.38 -4.31
CA ASP A 102 -12.53 -12.65 -3.66
C ASP A 102 -12.41 -13.82 -2.65
N GLU A 103 -11.74 -14.89 -3.06
CA GLU A 103 -11.46 -16.04 -2.18
C GLU A 103 -10.60 -15.64 -0.97
N ALA A 104 -9.56 -14.84 -1.18
CA ALA A 104 -8.69 -14.33 -0.11
C ALA A 104 -9.48 -13.47 0.90
N VAL A 105 -10.33 -12.58 0.42
CA VAL A 105 -11.20 -11.74 1.26
C VAL A 105 -12.21 -12.61 2.02
N ARG A 106 -12.85 -13.55 1.34
CA ARG A 106 -13.81 -14.47 1.97
C ARG A 106 -13.15 -15.27 3.08
N THR A 107 -11.94 -15.78 2.87
CA THR A 107 -11.17 -16.52 3.89
C THR A 107 -10.95 -15.70 5.15
N LEU A 108 -10.55 -14.43 5.02
CA LEU A 108 -10.38 -13.50 6.15
C LEU A 108 -11.71 -13.26 6.89
N LEU A 109 -12.79 -13.00 6.15
CA LEU A 109 -14.09 -12.70 6.75
C LEU A 109 -14.70 -13.92 7.46
N MET A 110 -14.54 -15.13 6.90
CA MET A 110 -14.98 -16.38 7.55
C MET A 110 -14.23 -16.65 8.85
N ALA A 111 -12.99 -16.15 8.97
CA ALA A 111 -12.21 -16.19 10.20
C ALA A 111 -12.58 -15.06 11.19
N GLY A 112 -13.58 -14.23 10.86
CA GLY A 112 -14.03 -13.12 11.71
C GLY A 112 -13.17 -11.87 11.63
N CYS A 113 -12.31 -11.74 10.63
CA CYS A 113 -11.45 -10.58 10.45
C CYS A 113 -12.11 -9.54 9.52
N PRO A 114 -12.53 -8.35 9.99
CA PRO A 114 -12.95 -7.26 9.12
C PRO A 114 -11.85 -6.82 8.19
N VAL A 115 -12.20 -6.50 6.93
CA VAL A 115 -11.21 -6.27 5.87
C VAL A 115 -11.24 -4.83 5.37
N LEU A 116 -10.05 -4.19 5.30
CA LEU A 116 -9.76 -2.95 4.60
C LEU A 116 -9.02 -3.27 3.30
N MET A 117 -9.67 -3.07 2.16
CA MET A 117 -9.12 -3.33 0.83
C MET A 117 -8.57 -2.05 0.19
N PHE A 118 -7.70 -2.24 -0.79
CA PHE A 118 -7.15 -1.15 -1.60
C PHE A 118 -7.41 -1.41 -3.08
N THR A 119 -7.87 -0.40 -3.83
CA THR A 119 -7.81 -0.46 -5.30
C THR A 119 -6.40 -0.15 -5.79
N GLY A 120 -6.05 -0.57 -7.01
CA GLY A 120 -4.83 -0.10 -7.67
C GLY A 120 -4.93 1.39 -8.00
N PHE A 121 -3.81 2.10 -7.99
CA PHE A 121 -3.71 3.50 -8.41
C PHE A 121 -3.85 3.65 -9.94
N ASP A 122 -4.13 4.88 -10.43
CA ASP A 122 -4.19 5.21 -11.87
C ASP A 122 -2.77 5.33 -12.45
N PRO A 123 -2.25 4.32 -13.19
CA PRO A 123 -0.87 4.30 -13.66
C PRO A 123 -0.69 5.24 -14.85
N ARG A 124 -0.12 6.42 -14.61
CA ARG A 124 0.06 7.50 -15.61
C ARG A 124 1.46 7.60 -16.20
N PHE A 125 2.45 6.99 -15.59
CA PHE A 125 3.81 6.95 -16.13
C PHE A 125 3.88 6.14 -17.42
N PRO A 126 4.68 6.55 -18.42
CA PRO A 126 4.63 6.00 -19.77
C PRO A 126 4.64 4.47 -19.85
N VAL A 127 5.52 3.81 -19.08
CA VAL A 127 5.64 2.34 -19.07
C VAL A 127 4.43 1.69 -18.41
N LEU A 128 3.96 2.23 -17.29
CA LEU A 128 2.83 1.67 -16.54
C LEU A 128 1.48 1.93 -17.22
N ARG A 129 1.39 2.92 -18.12
CA ARG A 129 0.16 3.17 -18.89
C ARG A 129 -0.29 1.98 -19.74
N LEU A 130 0.62 1.08 -20.10
CA LEU A 130 0.29 -0.13 -20.86
C LEU A 130 -0.64 -1.08 -20.09
N ILE A 131 -0.54 -1.10 -18.77
CA ILE A 131 -1.39 -1.94 -17.92
C ILE A 131 -2.61 -1.20 -17.35
N ARG A 132 -2.77 0.10 -17.68
CA ARG A 132 -3.84 0.93 -17.13
C ARG A 132 -5.24 0.34 -17.29
N GLY A 133 -5.54 -0.24 -18.47
CA GLY A 133 -6.82 -0.91 -18.74
C GLY A 133 -7.04 -2.13 -17.85
N LYS A 134 -6.00 -2.94 -17.63
CA LYS A 134 -6.06 -4.11 -16.74
C LYS A 134 -6.28 -3.69 -15.30
N VAL A 135 -5.56 -2.67 -14.82
CA VAL A 135 -5.75 -2.13 -13.45
C VAL A 135 -7.15 -1.56 -13.28
N ALA A 136 -7.70 -0.87 -14.29
CA ALA A 136 -9.07 -0.35 -14.24
C ALA A 136 -10.10 -1.49 -14.14
N ALA A 137 -9.97 -2.55 -14.95
CA ALA A 137 -10.84 -3.73 -14.88
C ALA A 137 -10.75 -4.40 -13.50
N TYR A 138 -9.55 -4.66 -13.02
CA TYR A 138 -9.33 -5.22 -11.68
C TYR A 138 -9.95 -4.36 -10.57
N ASN A 139 -9.81 -3.04 -10.63
CA ASN A 139 -10.42 -2.12 -9.67
C ASN A 139 -11.95 -2.18 -9.67
N MET A 140 -12.59 -2.40 -10.82
CA MET A 140 -14.04 -2.60 -10.89
C MET A 140 -14.45 -3.86 -10.13
N HIS A 141 -13.71 -4.97 -10.30
CA HIS A 141 -13.95 -6.20 -9.54
C HIS A 141 -13.71 -5.99 -8.03
N LEU A 142 -12.61 -5.34 -7.65
CA LEU A 142 -12.32 -5.07 -6.23
C LEU A 142 -13.46 -4.28 -5.56
N ARG A 143 -14.05 -3.31 -6.25
CA ARG A 143 -15.20 -2.57 -5.73
C ARG A 143 -16.45 -3.46 -5.63
N ALA A 144 -16.71 -4.31 -6.62
CA ALA A 144 -17.83 -5.26 -6.56
C ALA A 144 -17.65 -6.31 -5.45
N ILE A 145 -16.42 -6.76 -5.19
CA ILE A 145 -16.07 -7.63 -4.06
C ILE A 145 -16.33 -6.91 -2.74
N ALA A 146 -15.89 -5.67 -2.62
CA ALA A 146 -16.12 -4.87 -1.42
C ALA A 146 -17.61 -4.66 -1.12
N ASP A 147 -18.41 -4.33 -2.14
CA ASP A 147 -19.86 -4.17 -2.00
C ASP A 147 -20.53 -5.50 -1.57
N ARG A 148 -20.16 -6.62 -2.21
CA ARG A 148 -20.67 -7.95 -1.89
C ARG A 148 -20.40 -8.35 -0.46
N HIS A 149 -19.21 -8.09 0.04
CA HIS A 149 -18.72 -8.52 1.34
C HIS A 149 -18.75 -7.42 2.40
N GLN A 150 -19.25 -6.22 2.05
CA GLN A 150 -19.30 -5.05 2.95
C GLN A 150 -17.93 -4.68 3.55
N CYS A 151 -16.88 -4.78 2.73
CA CYS A 151 -15.52 -4.41 3.12
C CYS A 151 -15.30 -2.90 3.03
N TYR A 152 -14.40 -2.38 3.84
CA TYR A 152 -13.89 -1.01 3.70
C TYR A 152 -12.97 -0.90 2.49
N VAL A 153 -13.00 0.24 1.77
CA VAL A 153 -12.17 0.43 0.56
C VAL A 153 -11.42 1.76 0.59
N VAL A 154 -10.11 1.69 0.53
CA VAL A 154 -9.26 2.82 0.17
C VAL A 154 -9.11 2.85 -1.34
N ASP A 155 -9.82 3.76 -1.99
CA ASP A 155 -9.80 3.89 -3.44
C ASP A 155 -8.63 4.75 -3.91
N LEU A 156 -7.49 4.12 -4.19
CA LEU A 156 -6.29 4.78 -4.69
C LEU A 156 -6.47 5.35 -6.10
N TRP A 157 -7.34 4.75 -6.93
CA TRP A 157 -7.60 5.21 -8.29
C TRP A 157 -8.19 6.63 -8.31
N SER A 158 -9.06 6.94 -7.36
CA SER A 158 -9.70 8.26 -7.24
C SER A 158 -8.81 9.31 -6.57
N MET A 159 -7.72 8.92 -5.92
CA MET A 159 -6.84 9.85 -5.21
C MET A 159 -6.07 10.76 -6.19
N GLY A 160 -6.61 11.97 -6.42
CA GLY A 160 -5.99 12.98 -7.28
C GLY A 160 -4.56 13.35 -6.87
N ALA A 161 -4.27 13.31 -5.57
CA ALA A 161 -2.94 13.59 -5.03
C ALA A 161 -1.86 12.61 -5.53
N LEU A 162 -2.21 11.35 -5.82
CA LEU A 162 -1.28 10.35 -6.36
C LEU A 162 -0.99 10.52 -7.86
N ARG A 163 -1.64 11.48 -8.54
CA ARG A 163 -1.34 11.83 -9.93
C ARG A 163 -0.13 12.75 -10.06
N ASP A 164 0.28 13.38 -8.97
CA ASP A 164 1.48 14.22 -8.94
C ASP A 164 2.73 13.34 -8.85
N PRO A 165 3.76 13.58 -9.69
CA PRO A 165 5.02 12.81 -9.63
C PRO A 165 5.71 12.83 -8.27
N ARG A 166 5.48 13.85 -7.43
CA ARG A 166 6.05 13.96 -6.07
C ARG A 166 5.50 12.94 -5.08
N ALA A 167 4.36 12.31 -5.40
CA ALA A 167 3.84 11.19 -4.62
C ALA A 167 4.67 9.91 -4.77
N TRP A 168 5.58 9.88 -5.75
CA TRP A 168 6.30 8.69 -6.17
C TRP A 168 7.80 8.86 -5.99
N SER A 169 8.47 7.76 -5.69
CA SER A 169 9.92 7.70 -5.62
C SER A 169 10.57 7.81 -7.02
N ALA A 170 11.89 7.83 -7.05
CA ALA A 170 12.64 7.95 -8.30
C ALA A 170 12.36 6.78 -9.28
N ASP A 171 11.94 5.63 -8.79
CA ASP A 171 11.61 4.46 -9.60
C ASP A 171 10.20 4.54 -10.22
N ARG A 172 9.38 5.52 -9.86
CA ARG A 172 8.02 5.77 -10.37
C ARG A 172 7.06 4.58 -10.16
N LEU A 173 7.39 3.68 -9.26
CA LEU A 173 6.62 2.49 -8.93
C LEU A 173 6.20 2.49 -7.46
N HIS A 174 7.10 2.85 -6.57
CA HIS A 174 6.85 2.94 -5.15
C HIS A 174 6.51 4.38 -4.74
N LEU A 175 5.73 4.52 -3.68
CA LEU A 175 5.37 5.83 -3.16
C LEU A 175 6.57 6.49 -2.46
N ALA A 176 6.66 7.80 -2.59
CA ALA A 176 7.51 8.63 -1.74
C ALA A 176 6.87 8.81 -0.35
N PRO A 177 7.61 9.28 0.67
CA PRO A 177 7.09 9.47 2.03
C PRO A 177 5.77 10.23 2.12
N ASP A 178 5.61 11.32 1.34
CA ASP A 178 4.36 12.10 1.34
C ASP A 178 3.21 11.36 0.60
N GLY A 179 3.52 10.53 -0.39
CA GLY A 179 2.55 9.62 -1.01
C GLY A 179 2.00 8.62 0.00
N HIS A 180 2.88 7.98 0.77
CA HIS A 180 2.49 7.08 1.87
C HIS A 180 1.69 7.79 2.95
N ARG A 181 2.09 9.01 3.35
CA ARG A 181 1.34 9.84 4.31
C ARG A 181 -0.09 10.08 3.84
N ARG A 182 -0.30 10.47 2.58
CA ARG A 182 -1.62 10.73 2.01
C ARG A 182 -2.49 9.47 1.94
N VAL A 183 -1.91 8.33 1.62
CA VAL A 183 -2.63 7.04 1.66
C VAL A 183 -3.06 6.69 3.08
N ALA A 184 -2.21 6.88 4.08
CA ALA A 184 -2.56 6.67 5.48
C ALA A 184 -3.71 7.59 5.93
N LEU A 185 -3.70 8.86 5.55
CA LEU A 185 -4.80 9.80 5.83
C LEU A 185 -6.11 9.38 5.18
N ARG A 186 -6.05 8.86 3.94
CA ARG A 186 -7.24 8.32 3.27
C ARG A 186 -7.76 7.06 3.97
N ALA A 187 -6.88 6.19 4.45
CA ALA A 187 -7.28 5.04 5.26
C ALA A 187 -7.95 5.48 6.58
N CYS A 188 -7.43 6.52 7.24
CA CYS A 188 -8.06 7.12 8.41
C CYS A 188 -9.47 7.62 8.10
N GLU A 189 -9.65 8.36 6.99
CA GLU A 189 -10.97 8.87 6.57
C GLU A 189 -11.96 7.73 6.33
N VAL A 190 -11.54 6.66 5.63
CA VAL A 190 -12.39 5.48 5.37
C VAL A 190 -12.79 4.77 6.66
N MET A 191 -11.89 4.68 7.61
CA MET A 191 -12.12 4.00 8.89
C MET A 191 -12.72 4.92 9.97
N GLY A 192 -12.99 6.19 9.66
CA GLY A 192 -13.53 7.16 10.61
C GLY A 192 -12.55 7.53 11.74
N VAL A 193 -11.24 7.40 11.50
CA VAL A 193 -10.20 7.81 12.45
C VAL A 193 -9.97 9.32 12.31
N PRO A 194 -10.16 10.12 13.39
CA PRO A 194 -9.95 11.56 13.34
C PRO A 194 -8.50 11.91 13.02
N VAL A 195 -8.29 12.87 12.13
CA VAL A 195 -6.99 13.46 11.80
C VAL A 195 -7.16 14.94 11.47
N ASP A 196 -6.16 15.74 11.77
CA ASP A 196 -6.15 17.20 11.51
C ASP A 196 -5.64 17.55 10.11
N GLU A 197 -5.12 16.56 9.37
CA GLU A 197 -4.54 16.73 8.04
C GLU A 197 -5.52 16.25 6.94
N ASP A 198 -5.53 16.92 5.77
CA ASP A 198 -6.31 16.48 4.60
C ASP A 198 -5.37 15.85 3.54
N TRP A 199 -5.63 14.62 3.14
CA TRP A 199 -4.89 13.97 2.06
C TRP A 199 -5.09 14.66 0.69
N ARG A 200 -6.14 15.47 0.55
CA ARG A 200 -6.46 16.25 -0.66
C ARG A 200 -5.67 17.54 -0.76
N GLU A 201 -4.98 17.93 0.31
CA GLU A 201 -4.24 19.19 0.34
C GLU A 201 -3.38 19.35 -0.92
N PRO A 202 -3.48 20.50 -1.62
CA PRO A 202 -2.70 20.73 -2.82
C PRO A 202 -1.20 20.59 -2.56
N TRP A 203 -0.50 20.01 -3.50
CA TRP A 203 0.95 20.01 -3.44
C TRP A 203 1.49 21.45 -3.45
N PRO A 204 2.49 21.77 -2.64
CA PRO A 204 3.08 23.10 -2.62
C PRO A 204 3.45 23.55 -4.03
N ALA A 205 3.16 24.80 -4.37
CA ALA A 205 3.53 25.35 -5.66
C ALA A 205 5.05 25.22 -5.84
N GLN A 206 5.49 24.58 -6.94
CA GLN A 206 6.90 24.60 -7.29
C GLN A 206 7.26 26.03 -7.66
N GLY A 207 8.28 26.60 -7.01
CA GLY A 207 8.83 27.89 -7.40
C GLY A 207 9.12 27.91 -8.91
N VAL A 208 8.93 29.05 -9.57
CA VAL A 208 8.96 29.27 -11.04
C VAL A 208 10.29 28.86 -11.70
N THR A 209 11.27 28.37 -10.95
CA THR A 209 12.62 28.00 -11.41
C THR A 209 12.73 26.63 -12.11
N ALA A 210 11.71 25.77 -12.05
CA ALA A 210 11.71 24.54 -12.84
C ALA A 210 11.15 24.86 -14.23
N SER A 211 12.04 25.08 -15.19
CA SER A 211 11.74 25.26 -16.61
C SER A 211 10.67 24.27 -17.08
N ARG A 212 9.48 24.76 -17.43
CA ARG A 212 8.39 23.99 -18.03
C ARG A 212 8.73 23.39 -19.40
N TYR A 213 9.93 23.66 -19.91
CA TYR A 213 10.45 23.19 -21.18
C TYR A 213 11.65 22.25 -20.98
N VAL A 214 11.42 21.11 -20.36
CA VAL A 214 12.29 19.99 -20.71
C VAL A 214 11.90 19.62 -22.14
N GLY A 215 12.78 19.94 -23.10
CA GLY A 215 12.51 19.65 -24.51
C GLY A 215 12.23 18.15 -24.66
N TRP A 216 11.35 17.78 -25.61
CA TRP A 216 10.93 16.41 -25.86
C TRP A 216 12.09 15.39 -25.87
N LEU A 217 13.25 15.77 -26.44
CA LEU A 217 14.45 14.93 -26.46
C LEU A 217 15.04 14.71 -25.05
N ALA A 218 15.00 15.71 -24.17
CA ALA A 218 15.48 15.57 -22.80
C ALA A 218 14.55 14.69 -21.97
N ALA A 219 13.24 14.82 -22.14
CA ALA A 219 12.25 13.95 -21.52
C ALA A 219 12.46 12.48 -21.95
N ARG A 220 12.69 12.21 -23.25
CA ARG A 220 12.99 10.86 -23.76
C ARG A 220 14.30 10.30 -23.22
N ARG A 221 15.33 11.13 -23.06
CA ARG A 221 16.60 10.70 -22.44
C ARG A 221 16.43 10.36 -20.97
N MET A 222 15.62 11.13 -20.25
CA MET A 222 15.28 10.83 -18.85
C MET A 222 14.51 9.52 -18.74
N ASP A 223 13.54 9.28 -19.62
CA ASP A 223 12.78 8.03 -19.63
C ASP A 223 13.66 6.82 -19.99
N ALA A 224 14.57 6.97 -20.96
CA ALA A 224 15.52 5.92 -21.33
C ALA A 224 16.51 5.62 -20.18
N ARG A 225 17.01 6.65 -19.49
CA ARG A 225 17.84 6.47 -18.29
C ARG A 225 17.08 5.77 -17.18
N TRP A 226 15.86 6.19 -16.92
CA TRP A 226 14.98 5.56 -15.93
C TRP A 226 14.74 4.08 -16.27
N ALA A 227 14.40 3.77 -17.52
CA ALA A 227 14.18 2.40 -17.97
C ALA A 227 15.42 1.52 -17.76
N ARG A 228 16.63 2.07 -18.04
CA ARG A 228 17.89 1.35 -17.84
C ARG A 228 18.20 1.11 -16.36
N VAL A 229 17.94 2.10 -15.50
CA VAL A 229 18.31 2.05 -14.06
C VAL A 229 17.30 1.26 -13.24
N HIS A 230 16.00 1.39 -13.54
CA HIS A 230 14.94 0.81 -12.72
C HIS A 230 14.20 -0.34 -13.41
N ALA A 231 13.73 -0.16 -14.66
CA ALA A 231 12.93 -1.17 -15.32
C ALA A 231 13.75 -2.39 -15.78
N ALA A 232 14.94 -2.19 -16.35
CA ALA A 232 15.74 -3.30 -16.88
C ALA A 232 16.22 -4.29 -15.79
N PRO A 233 16.71 -3.86 -14.62
CA PRO A 233 17.04 -4.78 -13.52
C PRO A 233 15.81 -5.53 -13.00
N TRP A 234 14.67 -4.87 -12.93
CA TRP A 234 13.41 -5.48 -12.51
C TRP A 234 12.97 -6.57 -13.51
N VAL A 235 12.96 -6.27 -14.82
CA VAL A 235 12.65 -7.24 -15.88
C VAL A 235 13.64 -8.42 -15.84
N SER A 236 14.94 -8.15 -15.68
CA SER A 236 15.96 -9.18 -15.62
C SER A 236 15.76 -10.13 -14.43
N ARG A 237 15.45 -9.64 -13.25
CA ARG A 237 15.10 -10.49 -12.09
C ARG A 237 13.86 -11.34 -12.39
N ARG A 238 12.83 -10.72 -12.98
CA ARG A 238 11.57 -11.41 -13.33
C ARG A 238 11.78 -12.55 -14.33
N LEU A 239 12.62 -12.35 -15.33
CA LEU A 239 12.96 -13.40 -16.31
C LEU A 239 13.74 -14.55 -15.68
N ARG A 240 14.48 -14.30 -14.61
CA ARG A 240 15.21 -15.32 -13.84
C ARG A 240 14.36 -16.00 -12.75
N GLY A 241 13.08 -15.62 -12.61
CA GLY A 241 12.22 -16.17 -11.58
C GLY A 241 12.56 -15.73 -10.15
N VAL A 242 13.40 -14.68 -9.99
CA VAL A 242 13.84 -14.17 -8.70
C VAL A 242 12.95 -12.99 -8.30
N SER A 243 12.35 -13.03 -7.12
CA SER A 243 11.63 -11.91 -6.52
C SER A 243 12.58 -11.00 -5.73
N SER A 244 12.25 -9.73 -5.62
CA SER A 244 12.96 -8.81 -4.72
C SER A 244 12.68 -9.11 -3.24
N GLY A 245 11.69 -9.94 -2.97
CA GLY A 245 11.29 -10.38 -1.63
C GLY A 245 11.80 -11.77 -1.24
N ASP A 246 12.55 -12.45 -2.13
CA ASP A 246 13.19 -13.72 -1.77
C ASP A 246 14.15 -13.47 -0.61
N ASP A 247 14.06 -14.27 0.44
CA ASP A 247 14.86 -14.15 1.68
C ASP A 247 14.57 -12.88 2.54
N VAL A 248 13.53 -12.10 2.21
CA VAL A 248 13.09 -10.95 3.02
C VAL A 248 12.00 -11.39 3.98
N LEU A 249 12.24 -11.13 5.27
CA LEU A 249 11.23 -11.36 6.30
C LEU A 249 10.31 -10.14 6.44
N PRO A 250 9.05 -10.34 6.87
CA PRO A 250 8.17 -9.24 7.23
C PRO A 250 8.82 -8.34 8.28
N LYS A 251 8.71 -7.03 8.08
CA LYS A 251 9.34 -6.05 8.99
C LYS A 251 8.76 -6.06 10.42
N ARG A 252 7.53 -6.54 10.58
CA ARG A 252 6.83 -6.63 11.86
C ARG A 252 5.95 -7.89 11.90
N PRO A 253 6.58 -9.08 12.07
CA PRO A 253 5.89 -10.36 11.94
C PRO A 253 4.97 -10.70 13.11
N GLU A 254 5.02 -9.94 14.20
CA GLU A 254 4.27 -10.17 15.43
C GLU A 254 3.34 -9.00 15.74
N LEU A 255 2.21 -9.31 16.39
CA LEU A 255 1.22 -8.34 16.82
C LEU A 255 1.67 -7.68 18.15
N LEU A 256 2.49 -6.64 18.01
CA LEU A 256 3.11 -5.92 19.14
C LEU A 256 2.53 -4.50 19.29
N PRO A 257 2.59 -3.90 20.50
CA PRO A 257 2.19 -2.52 20.72
C PRO A 257 2.92 -1.56 19.78
N VAL A 258 2.22 -0.53 19.28
CA VAL A 258 2.82 0.51 18.42
C VAL A 258 3.76 1.38 19.26
N PRO A 259 5.05 1.55 18.88
CA PRO A 259 5.98 2.42 19.60
C PRO A 259 5.50 3.88 19.58
N GLY A 260 5.63 4.58 20.70
CA GLY A 260 5.35 6.03 20.80
C GLY A 260 3.93 6.41 21.20
N ALA A 261 2.99 5.48 21.32
CA ALA A 261 1.71 5.72 22.01
C ALA A 261 1.93 5.69 23.54
N ARG A 262 2.66 6.68 24.10
CA ARG A 262 2.78 6.79 25.55
C ARG A 262 1.43 7.18 26.14
N CYS A 263 0.93 6.38 27.06
CA CYS A 263 -0.04 6.86 28.03
C CYS A 263 0.63 7.98 28.85
N GLU A 264 0.36 9.23 28.56
CA GLU A 264 0.48 10.31 29.53
C GLU A 264 -0.68 10.23 30.53
N ALA A 265 -0.76 9.16 31.31
CA ALA A 265 -1.73 9.04 32.38
C ALA A 265 -1.22 8.03 33.42
N ALA A 266 -0.21 8.39 34.19
CA ALA A 266 0.04 7.85 35.53
C ALA A 266 1.23 8.55 36.24
N ASP A 267 1.25 9.89 36.30
CA ASP A 267 2.07 10.60 37.32
C ASP A 267 1.35 11.90 37.72
N ALA A 268 0.17 11.72 38.30
CA ALA A 268 -0.49 12.74 39.10
C ALA A 268 -1.14 12.04 40.31
N SER A 269 -0.33 11.70 41.26
CA SER A 269 -0.76 11.40 42.65
C SER A 269 0.29 11.86 43.61
#